data_6b0f2ae285a9c9fb5ef905d59ddca22b
#
_entry.id   6b0f2ae285a9c9fb5ef905d59ddca22b
#
_cell.length_a   1.000
_cell.length_b   1.000
_cell.length_c   1.000
_cell.angle_alpha   90.00
_cell.angle_beta   90.00
_cell.angle_gamma   90.00
#
_symmetry.space_group_name_H-M   'P 1'
#
loop_
_entity.id
_entity.type
_entity.pdbx_description
1 polymer ?
#
loop_
_entity_poly.entity_id
_entity_poly.type
_entity_poly.pdbx_seq_one_letter_code
_entity_poly.pdbx_strand_id
1 'polypeptide(L)'
;MIRAFEDQDFEAIEEIYSLAKLDELRFEQGQFVLIPLRQDETRLRELMESTIFVHDDKGIRGYGAVYGNEIRTLLVHPRFRRQGIGSQLLDHMMAWIGSPATLCVAKSNVTAKALYQQYGFRVTGEFEACYNGNPVLANKMEQSCTR
;
A
#
# COMPACT_ATOMS: atom_id res chain seq x y z
N MET A 1 4.23 -17.47 0.96
CA MET A 1 5.58 -17.14 0.52
C MET A 1 5.57 -15.82 -0.24
N ILE A 2 6.55 -14.98 0.01
CA ILE A 2 6.65 -13.70 -0.68
C ILE A 2 7.72 -13.82 -1.76
N ARG A 3 7.41 -13.35 -2.95
CA ARG A 3 8.33 -13.39 -4.08
C ARG A 3 8.17 -12.16 -4.94
N ALA A 4 9.10 -11.98 -5.90
CA ALA A 4 9.01 -10.88 -6.84
C ALA A 4 7.82 -11.06 -7.78
N PHE A 5 7.25 -9.95 -8.18
CA PHE A 5 6.16 -9.91 -9.16
C PHE A 5 6.62 -10.43 -10.51
N GLU A 6 5.74 -11.16 -11.18
CA GLU A 6 5.90 -11.58 -12.58
C GLU A 6 4.71 -11.08 -13.39
N ASP A 7 4.89 -10.90 -14.68
CA ASP A 7 3.83 -10.33 -15.53
C ASP A 7 2.51 -11.07 -15.42
N GLN A 8 2.55 -12.38 -15.25
CA GLN A 8 1.35 -13.20 -15.12
C GLN A 8 0.57 -12.93 -13.84
N ASP A 9 1.18 -12.25 -12.86
CA ASP A 9 0.51 -11.90 -11.60
C ASP A 9 -0.38 -10.67 -11.74
N PHE A 10 -0.32 -9.96 -12.85
CA PHE A 10 -0.99 -8.66 -12.97
C PHE A 10 -2.50 -8.75 -12.77
N GLU A 11 -3.13 -9.79 -13.30
CA GLU A 11 -4.58 -9.93 -13.15
C GLU A 11 -4.97 -10.09 -11.68
N ALA A 12 -4.18 -10.83 -10.90
CA ALA A 12 -4.45 -11.00 -9.47
C ALA A 12 -4.27 -9.69 -8.72
N ILE A 13 -3.22 -8.92 -9.06
CA ILE A 13 -2.99 -7.61 -8.47
C ILE A 13 -4.14 -6.66 -8.79
N GLU A 14 -4.60 -6.69 -10.04
CA GLU A 14 -5.71 -5.86 -10.48
C GLU A 14 -6.98 -6.18 -9.70
N GLU A 15 -7.24 -7.45 -9.47
CA GLU A 15 -8.39 -7.87 -8.68
C GLU A 15 -8.28 -7.36 -7.24
N ILE A 16 -7.12 -7.53 -6.61
CA ILE A 16 -6.91 -7.07 -5.23
C ILE A 16 -7.09 -5.55 -5.15
N TYR A 17 -6.55 -4.82 -6.11
CA TYR A 17 -6.71 -3.38 -6.18
C TYR A 17 -8.19 -3.01 -6.24
N SER A 18 -8.96 -3.67 -7.10
CA SER A 18 -10.39 -3.38 -7.26
C SER A 18 -11.18 -3.63 -5.98
N LEU A 19 -10.78 -4.65 -5.21
CA LEU A 19 -11.52 -5.01 -3.99
C LEU A 19 -11.07 -4.23 -2.77
N ALA A 20 -9.84 -3.74 -2.74
CA ALA A 20 -9.25 -3.20 -1.52
C ALA A 20 -8.98 -1.69 -1.55
N LYS A 21 -8.82 -1.10 -2.73
CA LYS A 21 -8.34 0.29 -2.81
C LYS A 21 -9.22 1.27 -2.05
N LEU A 22 -10.52 1.20 -2.19
CA LEU A 22 -11.42 2.17 -1.56
C LEU A 22 -11.54 1.96 -0.05
N ASP A 23 -11.10 0.83 0.48
CA ASP A 23 -11.10 0.62 1.93
C ASP A 23 -10.16 1.60 2.64
N GLU A 24 -9.15 2.11 1.94
CA GLU A 24 -8.25 3.11 2.49
C GLU A 24 -8.98 4.41 2.79
N LEU A 25 -10.12 4.62 2.14
CA LEU A 25 -10.88 5.87 2.21
C LEU A 25 -12.22 5.67 2.93
N ARG A 26 -12.44 4.52 3.59
CA ARG A 26 -13.74 4.19 4.16
C ARG A 26 -14.19 5.14 5.28
N PHE A 27 -13.26 5.86 5.89
CA PHE A 27 -13.59 6.84 6.92
C PHE A 27 -13.63 8.27 6.40
N GLU A 28 -13.45 8.46 5.09
CA GLU A 28 -13.59 9.78 4.49
C GLU A 28 -15.06 10.11 4.32
N GLN A 29 -15.36 11.41 4.37
CA GLN A 29 -16.70 11.88 4.03
C GLN A 29 -16.83 11.97 2.52
N GLY A 30 -18.02 11.70 2.01
CA GLY A 30 -18.28 11.73 0.59
C GLY A 30 -18.23 10.35 -0.03
N GLN A 31 -18.45 10.30 -1.32
CA GLN A 31 -18.45 9.05 -2.07
C GLN A 31 -17.27 9.00 -3.02
N PHE A 32 -16.60 7.88 -3.01
CA PHE A 32 -15.46 7.65 -3.88
C PHE A 32 -15.80 6.55 -4.87
N VAL A 33 -15.51 6.79 -6.14
CA VAL A 33 -15.74 5.82 -7.21
C VAL A 33 -14.39 5.26 -7.62
N LEU A 34 -14.29 3.94 -7.65
CA LEU A 34 -13.04 3.28 -8.04
C LEU A 34 -12.73 3.52 -9.52
N ILE A 35 -11.49 3.91 -9.79
CA ILE A 35 -10.95 3.88 -11.14
C ILE A 35 -10.16 2.57 -11.22
N PRO A 36 -10.54 1.65 -12.13
CA PRO A 36 -9.77 0.41 -12.28
C PRO A 36 -8.29 0.71 -12.55
N LEU A 37 -7.41 -0.12 -12.00
CA LEU A 37 -5.98 0.13 -12.09
C LEU A 37 -5.51 0.33 -13.53
N ARG A 38 -6.01 -0.45 -14.48
CA ARG A 38 -5.63 -0.32 -15.89
C ARG A 38 -6.00 1.03 -16.49
N GLN A 39 -6.99 1.72 -15.91
CA GLN A 39 -7.48 2.99 -16.43
C GLN A 39 -6.92 4.17 -15.67
N ASP A 40 -6.21 3.94 -14.57
CA ASP A 40 -5.59 5.00 -13.78
C ASP A 40 -4.13 5.12 -14.19
N GLU A 41 -3.87 5.97 -15.18
CA GLU A 41 -2.55 6.07 -15.77
C GLU A 41 -1.46 6.40 -14.77
N THR A 42 -1.73 7.32 -13.87
CA THR A 42 -0.73 7.74 -12.88
C THR A 42 -0.39 6.61 -11.93
N ARG A 43 -1.40 5.95 -11.38
CA ARG A 43 -1.15 4.88 -10.42
C ARG A 43 -0.55 3.64 -11.07
N LEU A 44 -0.99 3.33 -12.27
CA LEU A 44 -0.41 2.20 -13.01
C LEU A 44 1.07 2.45 -13.30
N ARG A 45 1.40 3.66 -13.75
CA ARG A 45 2.79 4.01 -14.03
C ARG A 45 3.65 3.91 -12.76
N GLU A 46 3.15 4.48 -11.65
CA GLU A 46 3.89 4.43 -10.38
C GLU A 46 4.10 3.00 -9.92
N LEU A 47 3.10 2.15 -10.09
CA LEU A 47 3.23 0.74 -9.72
C LEU A 47 4.27 0.05 -10.60
N MET A 48 4.18 0.22 -11.91
CA MET A 48 5.07 -0.50 -12.82
C MET A 48 6.51 -0.05 -12.77
N GLU A 49 6.78 1.16 -12.29
CA GLU A 49 8.16 1.61 -12.06
C GLU A 49 8.71 1.17 -10.71
N SER A 50 7.85 0.61 -9.86
CA SER A 50 8.23 0.16 -8.51
C SER A 50 8.73 -1.27 -8.52
N THR A 51 9.42 -1.65 -7.46
CA THR A 51 9.71 -3.07 -7.20
C THR A 51 8.50 -3.64 -6.48
N ILE A 52 7.88 -4.66 -7.07
CA ILE A 52 6.63 -5.22 -6.56
C ILE A 52 6.88 -6.60 -5.99
N PHE A 53 6.33 -6.85 -4.80
CA PHE A 53 6.37 -8.15 -4.14
C PHE A 53 4.95 -8.67 -4.00
N VAL A 54 4.77 -9.97 -4.21
CA VAL A 54 3.47 -10.61 -4.04
C VAL A 54 3.55 -11.68 -2.96
N HIS A 55 2.46 -11.80 -2.21
CA HIS A 55 2.30 -12.88 -1.23
C HIS A 55 1.56 -14.01 -1.94
N ASP A 56 2.26 -15.09 -2.21
CA ASP A 56 1.72 -16.22 -2.98
C ASP A 56 1.62 -17.44 -2.08
N ASP A 57 0.38 -17.84 -1.78
CA ASP A 57 0.07 -19.05 -1.02
C ASP A 57 -1.14 -19.67 -1.69
N LYS A 58 -0.88 -20.52 -2.69
CA LYS A 58 -1.91 -21.11 -3.53
C LYS A 58 -2.73 -20.03 -4.23
N GLY A 59 -2.05 -19.00 -4.70
CA GLY A 59 -2.65 -17.83 -5.32
C GLY A 59 -2.20 -16.57 -4.62
N ILE A 60 -2.33 -15.44 -5.31
CA ILE A 60 -1.86 -14.16 -4.80
C ILE A 60 -2.89 -13.62 -3.81
N ARG A 61 -2.47 -13.36 -2.57
CA ARG A 61 -3.34 -12.89 -1.50
C ARG A 61 -3.08 -11.45 -1.08
N GLY A 62 -1.97 -10.90 -1.51
CA GLY A 62 -1.63 -9.51 -1.23
C GLY A 62 -0.41 -9.10 -2.01
N TYR A 63 -0.14 -7.80 -2.05
CA TYR A 63 1.06 -7.31 -2.71
C TYR A 63 1.51 -5.99 -2.10
N GLY A 64 2.78 -5.67 -2.33
CA GLY A 64 3.36 -4.41 -1.93
C GLY A 64 4.29 -3.89 -3.00
N ALA A 65 4.58 -2.60 -2.95
CA ALA A 65 5.45 -1.96 -3.93
C ALA A 65 6.37 -0.97 -3.24
N VAL A 66 7.62 -0.93 -3.68
CA VAL A 66 8.66 -0.08 -3.12
C VAL A 66 9.33 0.70 -4.24
N TYR A 67 9.58 1.98 -3.98
CA TYR A 67 10.36 2.81 -4.88
C TYR A 67 11.37 3.59 -4.05
N GLY A 68 12.67 3.28 -4.21
CA GLY A 68 13.69 3.84 -3.33
C GLY A 68 13.47 3.37 -1.89
N ASN A 69 13.30 4.30 -0.97
CA ASN A 69 12.97 3.97 0.43
C ASN A 69 11.50 4.19 0.74
N GLU A 70 10.68 4.42 -0.28
CA GLU A 70 9.26 4.67 -0.09
C GLU A 70 8.44 3.40 -0.32
N ILE A 71 7.57 3.08 0.64
CA ILE A 71 6.57 2.02 0.47
C ILE A 71 5.37 2.68 -0.19
N ARG A 72 5.14 2.35 -1.46
CA ARG A 72 4.09 2.98 -2.26
C ARG A 72 2.75 2.30 -2.13
N THR A 73 2.76 0.99 -1.90
CA THR A 73 1.53 0.19 -1.88
C THR A 73 1.67 -0.96 -0.92
N LEU A 74 0.59 -1.24 -0.21
CA LEU A 74 0.47 -2.44 0.62
C LEU A 74 -1.01 -2.78 0.68
N LEU A 75 -1.42 -3.79 -0.08
CA LEU A 75 -2.82 -4.20 -0.15
C LEU A 75 -2.94 -5.70 0.05
N VAL A 76 -3.97 -6.10 0.80
CA VAL A 76 -4.29 -7.51 1.06
C VAL A 76 -5.71 -7.77 0.58
N HIS A 77 -5.88 -8.89 -0.12
CA HIS A 77 -7.19 -9.32 -0.59
C HIS A 77 -8.15 -9.40 0.61
N PRO A 78 -9.35 -8.81 0.54
CA PRO A 78 -10.24 -8.76 1.71
C PRO A 78 -10.57 -10.12 2.33
N ARG A 79 -10.59 -11.18 1.54
CA ARG A 79 -10.87 -12.52 2.05
C ARG A 79 -9.76 -13.09 2.93
N PHE A 80 -8.57 -12.52 2.85
CA PHE A 80 -7.40 -13.05 3.54
C PHE A 80 -6.84 -12.11 4.59
N ARG A 81 -7.62 -11.12 5.00
CA ARG A 81 -7.22 -10.20 6.06
C ARG A 81 -7.15 -10.90 7.41
N ARG A 82 -6.44 -10.29 8.35
CA ARG A 82 -6.26 -10.79 9.72
C ARG A 82 -5.50 -12.12 9.77
N GLN A 83 -4.67 -12.39 8.76
CA GLN A 83 -3.83 -13.58 8.71
C GLN A 83 -2.34 -13.21 8.73
N GLY A 84 -2.02 -11.93 8.99
CA GLY A 84 -0.65 -11.48 9.07
C GLY A 84 0.03 -11.22 7.75
N ILE A 85 -0.72 -11.24 6.64
CA ILE A 85 -0.14 -11.05 5.31
C ILE A 85 0.43 -9.65 5.15
N GLY A 86 -0.29 -8.61 5.60
CA GLY A 86 0.19 -7.24 5.54
C GLY A 86 1.49 -7.06 6.30
N SER A 87 1.58 -7.64 7.50
CA SER A 87 2.80 -7.57 8.31
C SER A 87 3.95 -8.30 7.65
N GLN A 88 3.69 -9.46 7.05
CA GLN A 88 4.74 -10.21 6.35
C GLN A 88 5.27 -9.43 5.15
N LEU A 89 4.38 -8.82 4.38
CA LEU A 89 4.79 -7.99 3.25
C LEU A 89 5.58 -6.76 3.71
N LEU A 90 5.13 -6.13 4.79
CA LEU A 90 5.81 -4.97 5.33
C LEU A 90 7.21 -5.33 5.82
N ASP A 91 7.35 -6.45 6.56
CA ASP A 91 8.65 -6.95 6.99
C ASP A 91 9.58 -7.15 5.80
N HIS A 92 9.06 -7.76 4.76
CA HIS A 92 9.86 -8.08 3.57
C HIS A 92 10.33 -6.79 2.87
N MET A 93 9.43 -5.82 2.73
CA MET A 93 9.75 -4.57 2.06
C MET A 93 10.76 -3.75 2.87
N MET A 94 10.62 -3.73 4.19
CA MET A 94 11.57 -3.02 5.04
C MET A 94 12.95 -3.65 4.99
N ALA A 95 13.02 -4.98 4.96
CA ALA A 95 14.29 -5.68 4.80
C ALA A 95 14.93 -5.37 3.44
N TRP A 96 14.10 -5.29 2.39
CA TRP A 96 14.57 -4.93 1.05
C TRP A 96 15.15 -3.52 1.03
N ILE A 97 14.47 -2.56 1.67
CA ILE A 97 14.92 -1.18 1.71
C ILE A 97 16.23 -1.04 2.48
N GLY A 98 16.37 -1.71 3.61
CA GLY A 98 17.60 -1.74 4.39
C GLY A 98 17.95 -0.43 5.07
N SER A 99 17.04 0.55 5.07
CA SER A 99 17.24 1.85 5.72
C SER A 99 15.86 2.32 6.20
N PRO A 100 15.79 3.42 6.95
CA PRO A 100 14.47 3.91 7.36
C PRO A 100 13.58 4.17 6.16
N ALA A 101 12.36 3.66 6.22
CA ALA A 101 11.41 3.75 5.12
C ALA A 101 10.47 4.93 5.33
N THR A 102 9.86 5.38 4.24
CA THR A 102 8.81 6.41 4.25
C THR A 102 7.57 5.87 3.56
N LEU A 103 6.45 6.50 3.84
CA LEU A 103 5.19 6.19 3.15
C LEU A 103 4.22 7.35 3.31
N CYS A 104 3.17 7.33 2.50
CA CYS A 104 2.05 8.25 2.63
C CYS A 104 0.78 7.43 2.81
N VAL A 105 -0.11 7.91 3.65
CA VAL A 105 -1.35 7.20 3.97
C VAL A 105 -2.44 8.23 4.21
N ALA A 106 -3.68 7.90 3.85
CA ALA A 106 -4.81 8.79 4.14
C ALA A 106 -4.86 9.04 5.64
N LYS A 107 -5.02 10.31 6.03
CA LYS A 107 -5.06 10.68 7.44
C LYS A 107 -6.13 9.91 8.20
N SER A 108 -7.26 9.65 7.56
CA SER A 108 -8.39 8.94 8.16
C SER A 108 -8.18 7.43 8.26
N ASN A 109 -7.17 6.89 7.60
CA ASN A 109 -6.94 5.45 7.59
C ASN A 109 -6.21 5.01 8.87
N VAL A 110 -6.95 5.05 9.98
CA VAL A 110 -6.38 4.81 11.31
C VAL A 110 -5.88 3.37 11.48
N THR A 111 -6.51 2.43 10.80
CA THR A 111 -6.11 1.03 10.87
C THR A 111 -4.71 0.83 10.30
N ALA A 112 -4.46 1.37 9.12
CA ALA A 112 -3.13 1.27 8.50
C ALA A 112 -2.10 2.05 9.29
N LYS A 113 -2.46 3.24 9.78
CA LYS A 113 -1.53 4.05 10.57
C LYS A 113 -1.11 3.31 11.85
N ALA A 114 -2.04 2.60 12.49
CA ALA A 114 -1.73 1.82 13.68
C ALA A 114 -0.72 0.72 13.37
N LEU A 115 -0.89 0.03 12.24
CA LEU A 115 0.07 -0.98 11.81
C LEU A 115 1.46 -0.36 11.61
N TYR A 116 1.53 0.74 10.88
CA TYR A 116 2.82 1.38 10.62
C TYR A 116 3.48 1.88 11.89
N GLN A 117 2.70 2.39 12.84
CA GLN A 117 3.24 2.84 14.12
C GLN A 117 3.91 1.71 14.88
N GLN A 118 3.40 0.49 14.77
CA GLN A 118 4.03 -0.68 15.41
C GLN A 118 5.41 -0.96 14.83
N TYR A 119 5.69 -0.48 13.62
CA TYR A 119 6.97 -0.68 12.95
C TYR A 119 7.90 0.54 13.08
N GLY A 120 7.55 1.48 13.95
CA GLY A 120 8.39 2.64 14.21
C GLY A 120 8.14 3.82 13.29
N PHE A 121 7.08 3.78 12.49
CA PHE A 121 6.70 4.93 11.67
C PHE A 121 5.99 5.97 12.52
N ARG A 122 6.22 7.24 12.22
CA ARG A 122 5.52 8.34 12.86
C ARG A 122 5.12 9.36 11.80
N VAL A 123 4.09 10.13 12.09
CA VAL A 123 3.63 11.17 11.18
C VAL A 123 4.64 12.31 11.19
N THR A 124 5.13 12.69 10.01
CA THR A 124 6.07 13.79 9.86
C THR A 124 5.53 14.93 9.00
N GLY A 125 4.37 14.75 8.37
CA GLY A 125 3.78 15.79 7.57
C GLY A 125 2.34 15.49 7.22
N GLU A 126 1.65 16.51 6.75
CA GLU A 126 0.26 16.40 6.29
C GLU A 126 0.14 17.22 5.01
N PHE A 127 -0.57 16.68 4.03
CA PHE A 127 -0.75 17.38 2.77
C PHE A 127 -2.07 16.93 2.14
N GLU A 128 -2.54 17.74 1.18
CA GLU A 128 -3.75 17.40 0.44
C GLU A 128 -3.37 16.55 -0.76
N ALA A 129 -3.94 15.36 -0.84
CA ALA A 129 -3.80 14.48 -1.98
C ALA A 129 -5.14 14.45 -2.71
N CYS A 130 -5.24 13.63 -3.75
CA CYS A 130 -6.44 13.56 -4.56
C CYS A 130 -6.64 12.13 -5.04
N TYR A 131 -7.86 11.65 -4.96
CA TYR A 131 -8.23 10.41 -5.59
C TYR A 131 -9.45 10.64 -6.46
N ASN A 132 -9.31 10.38 -7.76
CA ASN A 132 -10.38 10.52 -8.76
C ASN A 132 -11.06 11.91 -8.63
N GLY A 133 -10.24 12.97 -8.54
CA GLY A 133 -10.74 14.33 -8.46
C GLY A 133 -11.21 14.77 -7.08
N ASN A 134 -11.23 13.87 -6.09
CA ASN A 134 -11.69 14.19 -4.74
C ASN A 134 -10.50 14.43 -3.81
N PRO A 135 -10.49 15.54 -3.07
CA PRO A 135 -9.39 15.81 -2.15
C PRO A 135 -9.41 14.87 -0.96
N VAL A 136 -8.24 14.44 -0.52
CA VAL A 136 -8.07 13.56 0.64
C VAL A 136 -6.86 14.07 1.41
N LEU A 137 -7.03 14.33 2.70
CA LEU A 137 -5.87 14.66 3.53
C LEU A 137 -5.04 13.41 3.75
N ALA A 138 -3.74 13.54 3.53
CA ALA A 138 -2.80 12.43 3.67
C ALA A 138 -1.72 12.80 4.67
N ASN A 139 -1.21 11.78 5.34
CA ASN A 139 -0.06 11.93 6.22
C ASN A 139 1.16 11.29 5.56
N LYS A 140 2.28 12.01 5.65
CA LYS A 140 3.57 11.40 5.40
C LYS A 140 4.03 10.77 6.70
N MET A 141 4.53 9.54 6.63
CA MET A 141 5.07 8.85 7.79
C MET A 141 6.49 8.41 7.49
N GLU A 142 7.34 8.49 8.49
CA GLU A 142 8.75 8.11 8.36
C GLU A 142 9.13 7.22 9.53
N GLN A 143 9.92 6.23 9.25
CA GLN A 143 10.44 5.33 10.26
C GLN A 143 11.57 6.01 11.00
N SER A 144 11.62 5.80 12.32
CA SER A 144 12.68 6.39 13.13
C SER A 144 14.02 5.77 12.79
N CYS A 145 15.06 6.62 12.75
CA CYS A 145 16.44 6.16 12.65
C CYS A 145 16.90 5.76 14.03
N THR A 146 16.56 4.57 14.47
CA THR A 146 17.07 4.10 15.72
C THR A 146 18.08 3.01 15.48
N ARG A 147 18.89 2.97 16.37
CA ARG A 147 19.76 1.97 16.34
C ARG A 147 19.80 1.32 17.51
#